data_e2b13a625beefd89d7f0d45e897ecfca
#
_entry.id   e2b13a625beefd89d7f0d45e897ecfca
#
_cell.length_a   1.000
_cell.length_b   1.000
_cell.length_c   1.000
_cell.angle_alpha   90.00
_cell.angle_beta   90.00
_cell.angle_gamma   90.00
#
_symmetry.space_group_name_H-M   'P 1'
#
loop_
_entity.id
_entity.type
_entity.pdbx_description
1 polymer ?
#
loop_
_entity_poly.entity_id
_entity_poly.type
_entity_poly.pdbx_seq_one_letter_code
_entity_poly.pdbx_strand_id
1 'polypeptide(L)'
;MPIYALGSIEPQIHQDAFVHPDATIIGNVIVGRNSTIWPQAVLRGDAGSIVIGEDTSIQDGTVVHATAELATTIGSQCVVGHLAHLEGCTISDHVLIGSNSVVLHRAKVQSFSLVGAGAVITNDMTVPSFSMALGIPARILPNEITKERFSLIVEAYIENGKRYKHDLKRIG
;
A
#
# COMPACT_ATOMS: atom_id res chain seq x y z
N MET A 1 -14.40 -9.46 9.93
CA MET A 1 -13.49 -8.44 9.37
C MET A 1 -13.90 -7.10 9.93
N PRO A 2 -13.01 -6.35 10.57
CA PRO A 2 -13.29 -4.99 11.08
C PRO A 2 -13.28 -3.96 9.93
N ILE A 3 -14.38 -3.93 9.17
CA ILE A 3 -14.66 -2.95 8.12
C ILE A 3 -15.75 -2.04 8.66
N TYR A 4 -15.48 -0.75 8.73
CA TYR A 4 -16.36 0.22 9.37
C TYR A 4 -16.75 1.35 8.41
N ALA A 5 -18.04 1.63 8.35
CA ALA A 5 -18.53 2.90 7.85
C ALA A 5 -18.24 4.02 8.87
N LEU A 6 -18.03 5.23 8.39
CA LEU A 6 -17.99 6.43 9.21
C LEU A 6 -19.12 7.38 8.77
N GLY A 7 -20.18 7.43 9.53
CA GLY A 7 -21.43 8.04 9.10
C GLY A 7 -22.02 7.31 7.89
N SER A 8 -22.21 8.01 6.77
CA SER A 8 -22.70 7.45 5.52
C SER A 8 -21.59 7.01 4.55
N ILE A 9 -20.33 7.14 4.94
CA ILE A 9 -19.18 6.82 4.08
C ILE A 9 -18.73 5.39 4.39
N GLU A 10 -18.83 4.53 3.39
CA GLU A 10 -18.47 3.11 3.49
C GLU A 10 -17.28 2.78 2.60
N PRO A 11 -16.38 1.89 3.04
CA PRO A 11 -15.33 1.37 2.19
C PRO A 11 -15.88 0.64 0.96
N GLN A 12 -15.27 0.87 -0.20
CA GLN A 12 -15.57 0.20 -1.45
C GLN A 12 -14.48 -0.83 -1.75
N ILE A 13 -14.79 -2.10 -1.58
CA ILE A 13 -13.82 -3.19 -1.74
C ILE A 13 -14.28 -4.06 -2.91
N HIS A 14 -13.40 -4.20 -3.92
CA HIS A 14 -13.70 -5.05 -5.07
C HIS A 14 -13.93 -6.50 -4.62
N GLN A 15 -14.90 -7.17 -5.21
CA GLN A 15 -15.28 -8.55 -4.84
C GLN A 15 -14.13 -9.57 -4.95
N ASP A 16 -13.16 -9.32 -5.85
CA ASP A 16 -11.99 -10.18 -6.05
C ASP A 16 -10.80 -9.77 -5.16
N ALA A 17 -10.89 -8.69 -4.39
CA ALA A 17 -9.88 -8.36 -3.40
C ALA A 17 -9.91 -9.35 -2.23
N PHE A 18 -8.77 -9.56 -1.61
CA PHE A 18 -8.65 -10.29 -0.35
C PHE A 18 -8.38 -9.32 0.80
N VAL A 19 -9.23 -9.35 1.81
CA VAL A 19 -9.00 -8.63 3.08
C VAL A 19 -8.94 -9.66 4.20
N HIS A 20 -7.80 -9.71 4.88
CA HIS A 20 -7.63 -10.61 6.02
C HIS A 20 -8.63 -10.26 7.14
N PRO A 21 -9.21 -11.25 7.85
CA PRO A 21 -10.15 -10.98 8.95
C PRO A 21 -9.65 -10.03 10.04
N ASP A 22 -8.34 -9.97 10.27
CA ASP A 22 -7.71 -9.09 11.27
C ASP A 22 -7.18 -7.76 10.70
N ALA A 23 -7.42 -7.46 9.43
CA ALA A 23 -7.17 -6.14 8.88
C ALA A 23 -8.29 -5.17 9.25
N THR A 24 -8.01 -3.88 9.38
CA THR A 24 -8.99 -2.85 9.73
C THR A 24 -9.12 -1.82 8.61
N ILE A 25 -10.34 -1.60 8.11
CA ILE A 25 -10.63 -0.62 7.06
C ILE A 25 -11.75 0.30 7.54
N ILE A 26 -11.55 1.62 7.49
CA ILE A 26 -12.49 2.60 8.05
C ILE A 26 -12.75 3.72 7.03
N GLY A 27 -14.01 4.02 6.76
CA GLY A 27 -14.45 5.23 6.06
C GLY A 27 -14.16 5.24 4.56
N ASN A 28 -13.62 6.34 4.05
CA ASN A 28 -13.45 6.59 2.62
C ASN A 28 -12.23 5.85 2.04
N VAL A 29 -12.37 4.56 1.83
CA VAL A 29 -11.32 3.68 1.31
C VAL A 29 -11.82 2.91 0.09
N ILE A 30 -11.05 2.92 -0.99
CA ILE A 30 -11.29 2.13 -2.20
C ILE A 30 -10.18 1.09 -2.32
N VAL A 31 -10.54 -0.17 -2.50
CA VAL A 31 -9.60 -1.29 -2.74
C VAL A 31 -9.91 -1.94 -4.08
N GLY A 32 -8.94 -1.91 -4.99
CA GLY A 32 -9.05 -2.42 -6.35
C GLY A 32 -9.04 -3.95 -6.44
N ARG A 33 -9.30 -4.44 -7.65
CA ARG A 33 -9.40 -5.87 -7.98
C ARG A 33 -8.08 -6.61 -7.66
N ASN A 34 -8.19 -7.86 -7.19
CA ASN A 34 -7.08 -8.75 -6.81
C ASN A 34 -6.11 -8.18 -5.77
N SER A 35 -6.37 -6.99 -5.23
CA SER A 35 -5.52 -6.43 -4.19
C SER A 35 -5.69 -7.17 -2.87
N THR A 36 -4.63 -7.19 -2.07
CA THR A 36 -4.57 -7.97 -0.83
C THR A 36 -4.25 -7.06 0.35
N ILE A 37 -5.07 -7.13 1.40
CA ILE A 37 -4.87 -6.42 2.67
C ILE A 37 -4.62 -7.46 3.76
N TRP A 38 -3.41 -7.48 4.27
CA TRP A 38 -2.90 -8.54 5.13
C TRP A 38 -3.19 -8.30 6.62
N PRO A 39 -2.87 -9.26 7.52
CA PRO A 39 -3.21 -9.16 8.93
C PRO A 39 -2.73 -7.87 9.57
N GLN A 40 -3.56 -7.26 10.43
CA GLN A 40 -3.25 -6.05 11.19
C GLN A 40 -2.91 -4.81 10.35
N ALA A 41 -3.04 -4.87 9.03
CA ALA A 41 -2.99 -3.66 8.20
C ALA A 41 -4.19 -2.75 8.54
N VAL A 42 -3.93 -1.45 8.66
CA VAL A 42 -4.95 -0.45 8.98
C VAL A 42 -5.04 0.58 7.86
N LEU A 43 -6.18 0.67 7.21
CA LEU A 43 -6.50 1.69 6.20
C LEU A 43 -7.57 2.61 6.80
N ARG A 44 -7.16 3.80 7.23
CA ARG A 44 -8.05 4.74 7.93
C ARG A 44 -8.31 5.99 7.10
N GLY A 45 -9.42 5.98 6.35
CA GLY A 45 -9.93 7.10 5.53
C GLY A 45 -11.01 7.89 6.26
N ASP A 46 -10.72 8.34 7.48
CA ASP A 46 -11.66 9.06 8.35
C ASP A 46 -11.73 10.55 8.05
N ALA A 47 -10.63 11.15 7.63
CA ALA A 47 -10.56 12.57 7.32
C ALA A 47 -10.45 12.83 5.79
N GLY A 48 -9.77 11.96 5.06
CA GLY A 48 -9.56 12.05 3.62
C GLY A 48 -9.78 10.70 2.94
N SER A 49 -9.50 10.62 1.63
CA SER A 49 -9.67 9.38 0.86
C SER A 49 -8.38 8.57 0.76
N ILE A 50 -8.54 7.24 0.78
CA ILE A 50 -7.49 6.29 0.47
C ILE A 50 -7.91 5.51 -0.78
N VAL A 51 -7.03 5.43 -1.76
CA VAL A 51 -7.26 4.64 -2.97
C VAL A 51 -6.11 3.64 -3.13
N ILE A 52 -6.47 2.35 -3.18
CA ILE A 52 -5.57 1.25 -3.50
C ILE A 52 -5.96 0.74 -4.89
N GLY A 53 -5.03 0.76 -5.83
CA GLY A 53 -5.21 0.26 -7.19
C GLY A 53 -5.43 -1.25 -7.26
N GLU A 54 -5.40 -1.80 -8.48
CA GLU A 54 -5.55 -3.25 -8.70
C GLU A 54 -4.22 -3.99 -8.48
N ASP A 55 -4.30 -5.30 -8.20
CA ASP A 55 -3.14 -6.18 -8.08
C ASP A 55 -2.08 -5.68 -7.05
N THR A 56 -2.50 -4.93 -6.03
CA THR A 56 -1.63 -4.28 -5.06
C THR A 56 -1.72 -4.97 -3.70
N SER A 57 -0.55 -5.21 -3.08
CA SER A 57 -0.45 -5.87 -1.77
C SER A 57 -0.09 -4.87 -0.67
N ILE A 58 -0.94 -4.76 0.36
CA ILE A 58 -0.69 -3.99 1.59
C ILE A 58 -0.42 -4.99 2.72
N GLN A 59 0.84 -5.09 3.12
CA GLN A 59 1.30 -6.17 3.99
C GLN A 59 1.03 -5.91 5.48
N ASP A 60 1.32 -6.93 6.28
CA ASP A 60 0.98 -7.04 7.70
C ASP A 60 1.42 -5.80 8.48
N GLY A 61 0.53 -5.28 9.32
CA GLY A 61 0.79 -4.16 10.21
C GLY A 61 1.03 -2.81 9.53
N THR A 62 0.89 -2.72 8.21
CA THR A 62 1.03 -1.46 7.47
C THR A 62 -0.10 -0.50 7.84
N VAL A 63 0.25 0.77 8.05
CA VAL A 63 -0.72 1.84 8.30
C VAL A 63 -0.79 2.77 7.09
N VAL A 64 -1.99 2.90 6.54
CA VAL A 64 -2.31 3.88 5.48
C VAL A 64 -3.33 4.85 6.02
N HIS A 65 -2.98 6.13 6.03
CA HIS A 65 -3.85 7.20 6.50
C HIS A 65 -3.97 8.33 5.48
N ALA A 66 -5.01 9.11 5.58
CA ALA A 66 -5.23 10.31 4.78
C ALA A 66 -5.70 11.44 5.68
N THR A 67 -5.25 12.67 5.39
CA THR A 67 -5.74 13.87 6.09
C THR A 67 -6.89 14.50 5.30
N ALA A 68 -7.58 15.47 5.88
CA ALA A 68 -8.68 16.18 5.21
C ALA A 68 -8.25 16.85 3.90
N GLU A 69 -6.99 17.24 3.79
CA GLU A 69 -6.45 17.99 2.65
C GLU A 69 -5.62 17.10 1.71
N LEU A 70 -5.14 15.95 2.19
CA LEU A 70 -4.21 15.09 1.46
C LEU A 70 -4.73 13.65 1.42
N ALA A 71 -5.21 13.25 0.25
CA ALA A 71 -5.50 11.85 -0.03
C ALA A 71 -4.22 11.01 -0.04
N THR A 72 -4.32 9.73 0.26
CA THR A 72 -3.26 8.75 0.02
C THR A 72 -3.67 7.85 -1.13
N THR A 73 -2.88 7.87 -2.20
CA THR A 73 -3.14 7.05 -3.39
C THR A 73 -1.98 6.08 -3.60
N ILE A 74 -2.30 4.81 -3.73
CA ILE A 74 -1.36 3.75 -4.07
C ILE A 74 -1.86 3.13 -5.37
N GLY A 75 -1.04 3.17 -6.41
CA GLY A 75 -1.35 2.68 -7.74
C GLY A 75 -1.51 1.17 -7.80
N SER A 76 -1.56 0.67 -9.04
CA SER A 76 -1.72 -0.76 -9.32
C SER A 76 -0.36 -1.47 -9.36
N GLN A 77 -0.40 -2.80 -9.11
CA GLN A 77 0.78 -3.66 -9.16
C GLN A 77 1.91 -3.18 -8.22
N CYS A 78 1.51 -2.69 -7.04
CA CYS A 78 2.41 -2.25 -5.99
C CYS A 78 2.53 -3.30 -4.88
N VAL A 79 3.65 -3.29 -4.20
CA VAL A 79 3.85 -4.04 -2.96
C VAL A 79 4.27 -3.08 -1.87
N VAL A 80 3.44 -2.94 -0.84
CA VAL A 80 3.76 -2.18 0.37
C VAL A 80 4.12 -3.17 1.47
N GLY A 81 5.38 -3.16 1.84
CA GLY A 81 5.98 -4.09 2.78
C GLY A 81 5.46 -3.92 4.21
N HIS A 82 5.72 -4.95 5.02
CA HIS A 82 5.24 -5.05 6.40
C HIS A 82 5.59 -3.82 7.24
N LEU A 83 4.66 -3.38 8.09
CA LEU A 83 4.87 -2.28 9.06
C LEU A 83 5.24 -0.93 8.41
N ALA A 84 4.96 -0.74 7.14
CA ALA A 84 5.17 0.55 6.50
C ALA A 84 4.11 1.58 6.97
N HIS A 85 4.46 2.88 6.92
CA HIS A 85 3.53 3.97 7.19
C HIS A 85 3.45 4.90 5.97
N LEU A 86 2.24 5.09 5.45
CA LEU A 86 1.98 5.97 4.30
C LEU A 86 0.89 6.97 4.66
N GLU A 87 1.15 8.27 4.49
CA GLU A 87 0.19 9.31 4.81
C GLU A 87 0.28 10.50 3.86
N GLY A 88 -0.84 10.87 3.23
CA GLY A 88 -0.96 12.06 2.37
C GLY A 88 0.01 12.04 1.17
N CYS A 89 0.30 10.88 0.61
CA CYS A 89 1.29 10.67 -0.43
C CYS A 89 0.71 10.02 -1.68
N THR A 90 1.45 10.05 -2.76
CA THR A 90 1.10 9.41 -4.03
C THR A 90 2.16 8.38 -4.42
N ILE A 91 1.74 7.13 -4.50
CA ILE A 91 2.53 6.02 -5.02
C ILE A 91 1.98 5.66 -6.39
N SER A 92 2.80 5.76 -7.43
CA SER A 92 2.42 5.37 -8.80
C SER A 92 2.39 3.84 -8.95
N ASP A 93 2.02 3.36 -10.15
CA ASP A 93 2.00 1.92 -10.42
C ASP A 93 3.39 1.28 -10.40
N HIS A 94 3.45 -0.03 -10.14
CA HIS A 94 4.68 -0.82 -10.14
C HIS A 94 5.75 -0.30 -9.16
N VAL A 95 5.35 0.02 -7.94
CA VAL A 95 6.27 0.48 -6.89
C VAL A 95 6.41 -0.57 -5.79
N LEU A 96 7.62 -0.72 -5.28
CA LEU A 96 7.89 -1.51 -4.09
C LEU A 96 8.27 -0.58 -2.93
N ILE A 97 7.47 -0.62 -1.88
CA ILE A 97 7.71 0.08 -0.61
C ILE A 97 8.24 -0.96 0.39
N GLY A 98 9.47 -0.79 0.84
CA GLY A 98 10.12 -1.71 1.76
C GLY A 98 9.51 -1.72 3.17
N SER A 99 9.70 -2.82 3.89
CA SER A 99 9.18 -2.97 5.27
C SER A 99 9.73 -1.89 6.20
N ASN A 100 8.90 -1.46 7.17
CA ASN A 100 9.22 -0.41 8.15
C ASN A 100 9.58 0.95 7.53
N SER A 101 9.29 1.19 6.27
CA SER A 101 9.52 2.51 5.66
C SER A 101 8.39 3.48 6.01
N VAL A 102 8.69 4.77 5.88
CA VAL A 102 7.75 5.86 6.13
C VAL A 102 7.70 6.76 4.90
N VAL A 103 6.50 7.02 4.38
CA VAL A 103 6.26 7.92 3.25
C VAL A 103 5.30 9.01 3.68
N LEU A 104 5.80 10.24 3.73
CA LEU A 104 5.12 11.38 4.34
C LEU A 104 4.37 12.26 3.32
N HIS A 105 3.75 13.32 3.84
CA HIS A 105 2.84 14.20 3.12
C HIS A 105 3.42 14.77 1.83
N ARG A 106 2.65 14.74 0.75
CA ARG A 106 2.96 15.22 -0.61
C ARG A 106 4.17 14.55 -1.26
N ALA A 107 4.71 13.51 -0.60
CA ALA A 107 5.74 12.69 -1.24
C ALA A 107 5.16 11.96 -2.46
N LYS A 108 5.98 11.82 -3.50
CA LYS A 108 5.62 11.13 -4.74
C LYS A 108 6.64 10.04 -5.04
N VAL A 109 6.19 8.81 -5.16
CA VAL A 109 7.03 7.68 -5.55
C VAL A 109 6.58 7.25 -6.95
N GLN A 110 7.42 7.52 -7.96
CA GLN A 110 7.07 7.28 -9.35
C GLN A 110 7.24 5.79 -9.74
N SER A 111 6.60 5.40 -10.85
CA SER A 111 6.54 4.01 -11.29
C SER A 111 7.91 3.36 -11.47
N PHE A 112 7.95 2.06 -11.21
CA PHE A 112 9.17 1.24 -11.28
C PHE A 112 10.28 1.72 -10.35
N SER A 113 9.93 2.26 -9.18
CA SER A 113 10.90 2.64 -8.16
C SER A 113 10.76 1.80 -6.89
N LEU A 114 11.78 1.84 -6.06
CA LEU A 114 11.87 1.08 -4.83
C LEU A 114 12.22 2.00 -3.66
N VAL A 115 11.42 1.96 -2.63
CA VAL A 115 11.75 2.52 -1.31
C VAL A 115 12.33 1.39 -0.46
N GLY A 116 13.56 1.53 -0.01
CA GLY A 116 14.22 0.50 0.78
C GLY A 116 13.61 0.34 2.17
N ALA A 117 13.82 -0.83 2.77
CA ALA A 117 13.34 -1.10 4.12
C ALA A 117 13.88 -0.08 5.12
N GLY A 118 13.02 0.42 6.02
CA GLY A 118 13.34 1.44 7.01
C GLY A 118 13.65 2.83 6.45
N ALA A 119 13.51 3.07 5.16
CA ALA A 119 13.76 4.40 4.59
C ALA A 119 12.64 5.40 4.94
N VAL A 120 12.99 6.67 5.04
CA VAL A 120 12.04 7.76 5.28
C VAL A 120 12.00 8.71 4.09
N ILE A 121 10.90 8.68 3.35
CA ILE A 121 10.58 9.63 2.28
C ILE A 121 9.91 10.83 2.94
N THR A 122 10.62 11.91 3.04
CA THR A 122 10.15 13.11 3.72
C THR A 122 9.11 13.87 2.91
N ASN A 123 8.44 14.83 3.56
CA ASN A 123 7.45 15.69 2.91
C ASN A 123 7.99 16.30 1.62
N ASP A 124 7.13 16.35 0.60
CA ASP A 124 7.42 16.96 -0.72
C ASP A 124 8.52 16.26 -1.54
N MET A 125 9.13 15.19 -1.02
CA MET A 125 10.17 14.44 -1.74
C MET A 125 9.57 13.68 -2.93
N THR A 126 10.29 13.69 -4.06
CA THR A 126 9.95 12.84 -5.21
C THR A 126 11.02 11.80 -5.42
N VAL A 127 10.60 10.53 -5.45
CA VAL A 127 11.44 9.39 -5.90
C VAL A 127 11.15 9.18 -7.38
N PRO A 128 12.11 9.47 -8.27
CA PRO A 128 11.91 9.32 -9.72
C PRO A 128 11.72 7.87 -10.15
N SER A 129 11.13 7.66 -11.31
CA SER A 129 11.01 6.32 -11.90
C SER A 129 12.38 5.64 -12.03
N PHE A 130 12.39 4.31 -11.89
CA PHE A 130 13.58 3.45 -11.99
C PHE A 130 14.66 3.73 -10.93
N SER A 131 14.31 4.42 -9.85
CA SER A 131 15.25 4.80 -8.79
C SER A 131 15.01 3.99 -7.51
N MET A 132 16.05 3.90 -6.69
CA MET A 132 15.94 3.45 -5.30
C MET A 132 16.03 4.64 -4.35
N ALA A 133 15.27 4.60 -3.26
CA ALA A 133 15.35 5.56 -2.16
C ALA A 133 15.74 4.82 -0.88
N LEU A 134 16.89 5.13 -0.28
CA LEU A 134 17.47 4.42 0.86
C LEU A 134 17.86 5.37 1.98
N GLY A 135 17.66 4.97 3.23
CA GLY A 135 18.16 5.64 4.42
C GLY A 135 17.20 6.66 5.05
N ILE A 136 17.66 7.37 6.09
CA ILE A 136 16.90 8.32 6.90
C ILE A 136 17.70 9.64 7.03
N PRO A 137 17.26 10.75 6.40
CA PRO A 137 16.26 10.81 5.33
C PRO A 137 16.75 10.04 4.09
N ALA A 138 15.80 9.63 3.24
CA ALA A 138 16.16 8.83 2.07
C ALA A 138 17.05 9.59 1.09
N ARG A 139 18.01 8.88 0.51
CA ARG A 139 18.81 9.32 -0.63
C ARG A 139 18.40 8.58 -1.88
N ILE A 140 18.31 9.30 -2.99
CA ILE A 140 17.90 8.76 -4.27
C ILE A 140 19.11 8.20 -5.02
N LEU A 141 19.00 6.94 -5.43
CA LEU A 141 19.95 6.25 -6.31
C LEU A 141 19.24 6.03 -7.66
N PRO A 142 19.57 6.82 -8.69
CA PRO A 142 18.88 6.74 -9.98
C PRO A 142 19.34 5.53 -10.79
N ASN A 143 18.41 5.01 -11.64
CA ASN A 143 18.65 3.92 -12.61
C ASN A 143 19.11 2.59 -12.01
N GLU A 144 18.70 2.30 -10.78
CA GLU A 144 19.05 1.06 -10.06
C GLU A 144 18.01 -0.05 -10.22
N ILE A 145 16.87 0.22 -10.88
CA ILE A 145 15.74 -0.70 -10.96
C ILE A 145 15.39 -1.01 -12.42
N THR A 146 15.08 -2.27 -12.70
CA THR A 146 14.54 -2.73 -13.97
C THR A 146 13.09 -3.19 -13.82
N LYS A 147 12.34 -3.20 -14.92
CA LYS A 147 10.90 -3.57 -14.90
C LYS A 147 10.65 -5.01 -14.46
N GLU A 148 11.51 -5.92 -14.82
CA GLU A 148 11.37 -7.36 -14.57
C GLU A 148 11.37 -7.71 -13.09
N ARG A 149 11.92 -6.82 -12.25
CA ARG A 149 12.03 -7.04 -10.81
C ARG A 149 10.68 -7.07 -10.09
N PHE A 150 9.64 -6.45 -10.67
CA PHE A 150 8.35 -6.25 -9.98
C PHE A 150 7.33 -7.36 -10.24
N SER A 151 7.26 -7.92 -11.46
CA SER A 151 6.16 -8.80 -11.88
C SER A 151 6.02 -10.06 -11.01
N LEU A 152 7.12 -10.76 -10.76
CA LEU A 152 7.11 -12.02 -10.01
C LEU A 152 6.60 -11.85 -8.57
N ILE A 153 6.95 -10.72 -7.92
CA ILE A 153 6.52 -10.45 -6.54
C ILE A 153 5.02 -10.16 -6.52
N VAL A 154 4.53 -9.36 -7.45
CA VAL A 154 3.11 -9.00 -7.55
C VAL A 154 2.26 -10.25 -7.83
N GLU A 155 2.65 -11.08 -8.81
CA GLU A 155 1.96 -12.34 -9.13
C GLU A 155 1.86 -13.27 -7.92
N ALA A 156 2.95 -13.40 -7.15
CA ALA A 156 2.96 -14.23 -5.94
C ALA A 156 1.92 -13.75 -4.90
N TYR A 157 1.75 -12.43 -4.72
CA TYR A 157 0.74 -11.91 -3.79
C TYR A 157 -0.68 -12.03 -4.30
N ILE A 158 -0.91 -11.92 -5.60
CA ILE A 158 -2.23 -12.20 -6.21
C ILE A 158 -2.62 -13.66 -5.95
N GLU A 159 -1.74 -14.61 -6.24
CA GLU A 159 -2.00 -16.04 -6.02
C GLU A 159 -2.15 -16.37 -4.52
N ASN A 160 -1.35 -15.77 -3.66
CA ASN A 160 -1.53 -15.90 -2.21
C ASN A 160 -2.91 -15.38 -1.77
N GLY A 161 -3.34 -14.23 -2.26
CA GLY A 161 -4.66 -13.68 -1.95
C GLY A 161 -5.80 -14.64 -2.32
N LYS A 162 -5.74 -15.23 -3.53
CA LYS A 162 -6.72 -16.23 -3.98
C LYS A 162 -6.72 -17.46 -3.07
N ARG A 163 -5.52 -17.99 -2.74
CA ARG A 163 -5.38 -19.14 -1.85
C ARG A 163 -5.95 -18.85 -0.47
N TYR A 164 -5.60 -17.72 0.15
CA TYR A 164 -6.12 -17.35 1.46
C TYR A 164 -7.64 -17.13 1.46
N LYS A 165 -8.17 -16.53 0.41
CA LYS A 165 -9.62 -16.35 0.27
C LYS A 165 -10.38 -17.67 0.26
N HIS A 166 -9.77 -18.73 -0.26
CA HIS A 166 -10.38 -20.07 -0.36
C HIS A 166 -10.07 -20.93 0.87
N ASP A 167 -8.83 -20.93 1.35
CA ASP A 167 -8.33 -21.95 2.28
C ASP A 167 -8.22 -21.48 3.73
N LEU A 168 -8.21 -20.16 3.99
CA LEU A 168 -8.04 -19.63 5.34
C LEU A 168 -9.22 -20.00 6.24
N LYS A 169 -8.95 -20.70 7.33
CA LYS A 169 -9.93 -21.08 8.37
C LYS A 169 -9.42 -20.72 9.75
N ARG A 170 -10.25 -20.02 10.51
CA ARG A 170 -9.99 -19.81 11.93
C ARG A 170 -10.22 -21.10 12.70
N ILE A 171 -9.29 -21.50 13.54
CA ILE A 171 -9.34 -22.73 14.32
C ILE A 171 -9.32 -22.51 15.84
N GLY A 172 -9.30 -21.24 16.27
CA GLY A 172 -9.33 -20.85 17.69
C GLY A 172 -9.83 -19.43 17.88
#